data_51934bed7240de46cef43bf2e89f3e64
#
_entry.id   51934bed7240de46cef43bf2e89f3e64
#
_cell.length_a   1.000
_cell.length_b   1.000
_cell.length_c   1.000
_cell.angle_alpha   90.00
_cell.angle_beta   90.00
_cell.angle_gamma   90.00
#
_symmetry.space_group_name_H-M   'P 1'
#
loop_
_entity.id
_entity.type
_entity.pdbx_description
1 polymer ?
#
loop_
_entity_poly.entity_id
_entity_poly.type
_entity_poly.pdbx_seq_one_letter_code
_entity_poly.pdbx_strand_id
1 'polypeptide(L)'
;MISAATLKRLTKLKQKKYREAECRFLAEGRTLVKEAPTPPEHLLTDPRAVRRLSTLTTPTGPIAIFPYLDVSAVELLEKSDRIVLLHGVQDPGNVGTVIRTAHAFGAGVALSTGTADLYNPKTVRATMGSIFHPPIAREIRSLQFLEEAEASGFTTTAAVPHGGGRPLSLPAEKLVIVVGAEGAGLPEEVISVCQQRVRIPALAASLNAAVAASILLYEAYSRVLP
;
A
#
# COMPACT_ATOMS: atom_id res chain seq x y z
N MET A 1 23.12 -10.64 -21.84
CA MET A 1 22.58 -9.37 -22.42
C MET A 1 21.13 -9.61 -22.84
N ILE A 2 20.21 -8.66 -22.56
CA ILE A 2 18.83 -8.78 -23.02
C ILE A 2 18.73 -8.28 -24.47
N SER A 3 17.79 -8.87 -25.26
CA SER A 3 17.59 -8.48 -26.65
C SER A 3 16.96 -7.09 -26.78
N ALA A 4 17.15 -6.42 -27.93
CA ALA A 4 16.51 -5.12 -28.20
C ALA A 4 14.97 -5.23 -28.17
N ALA A 5 14.41 -6.35 -28.61
CA ALA A 5 12.97 -6.63 -28.56
C ALA A 5 12.47 -6.73 -27.11
N THR A 6 13.19 -7.45 -26.24
CA THR A 6 12.87 -7.56 -24.81
C THR A 6 12.96 -6.18 -24.14
N LEU A 7 14.01 -5.40 -24.40
CA LEU A 7 14.16 -4.06 -23.84
C LEU A 7 12.99 -3.14 -24.26
N LYS A 8 12.56 -3.21 -25.52
CA LYS A 8 11.40 -2.45 -26.03
C LYS A 8 10.11 -2.87 -25.31
N ARG A 9 9.89 -4.17 -25.06
CA ARG A 9 8.75 -4.69 -24.30
C ARG A 9 8.76 -4.17 -22.86
N LEU A 10 9.88 -4.34 -22.14
CA LEU A 10 10.00 -3.92 -20.74
C LEU A 10 9.82 -2.41 -20.55
N THR A 11 10.22 -1.59 -21.54
CA THR A 11 10.00 -0.13 -21.49
C THR A 11 8.51 0.24 -21.42
N LYS A 12 7.62 -0.58 -21.93
CA LYS A 12 6.17 -0.36 -21.89
C LYS A 12 5.60 -0.48 -20.47
N LEU A 13 6.27 -1.21 -19.55
CA LEU A 13 5.85 -1.36 -18.15
C LEU A 13 5.82 -0.03 -17.36
N LYS A 14 6.34 1.07 -17.92
CA LYS A 14 6.11 2.42 -17.40
C LYS A 14 4.62 2.81 -17.39
N GLN A 15 3.80 2.22 -18.24
CA GLN A 15 2.38 2.51 -18.39
C GLN A 15 1.53 1.41 -17.72
N LYS A 16 0.49 1.81 -16.95
CA LYS A 16 -0.40 0.92 -16.20
C LYS A 16 -0.95 -0.22 -17.07
N LYS A 17 -1.49 0.09 -18.26
CA LYS A 17 -2.10 -0.92 -19.16
C LYS A 17 -1.17 -2.09 -19.53
N TYR A 18 0.13 -1.84 -19.64
CA TYR A 18 1.08 -2.91 -19.97
C TYR A 18 1.53 -3.68 -18.73
N ARG A 19 1.59 -3.03 -17.57
CA ARG A 19 1.82 -3.72 -16.29
C ARG A 19 0.69 -4.71 -16.00
N GLU A 20 -0.55 -4.29 -16.19
CA GLU A 20 -1.73 -5.14 -15.99
C GLU A 20 -1.78 -6.29 -16.99
N ALA A 21 -1.52 -6.00 -18.28
CA ALA A 21 -1.51 -7.05 -19.31
C ALA A 21 -0.42 -8.10 -19.11
N GLU A 22 0.74 -7.72 -18.56
CA GLU A 22 1.86 -8.64 -18.34
C GLU A 22 1.94 -9.11 -16.87
N CYS A 23 1.14 -8.56 -15.96
CA CYS A 23 1.22 -8.78 -14.50
C CYS A 23 2.64 -8.60 -13.97
N ARG A 24 3.33 -7.52 -14.39
CA ARG A 24 4.72 -7.22 -14.05
C ARG A 24 4.92 -5.76 -13.71
N PHE A 25 5.91 -5.49 -12.86
CA PHE A 25 6.28 -4.11 -12.51
C PHE A 25 7.78 -3.87 -12.50
N LEU A 26 8.13 -2.58 -12.48
CA LEU A 26 9.49 -2.07 -12.43
C LEU A 26 9.87 -1.69 -10.99
N ALA A 27 10.99 -2.21 -10.50
CA ALA A 27 11.61 -1.80 -9.25
C ALA A 27 12.95 -1.13 -9.56
N GLU A 28 13.08 0.18 -9.28
CA GLU A 28 14.28 0.98 -9.58
C GLU A 28 15.00 1.40 -8.31
N GLY A 29 16.28 1.06 -8.20
CA GLY A 29 17.17 1.42 -7.10
C GLY A 29 17.72 0.22 -6.34
N ARG A 30 18.98 0.38 -5.87
CA ARG A 30 19.71 -0.71 -5.19
C ARG A 30 19.00 -1.21 -3.92
N THR A 31 18.56 -0.29 -3.07
CA THR A 31 17.88 -0.62 -1.81
C THR A 31 16.62 -1.45 -2.09
N LEU A 32 15.79 -0.99 -3.02
CA LEU A 32 14.54 -1.65 -3.36
C LEU A 32 14.76 -3.04 -3.93
N VAL A 33 15.73 -3.20 -4.85
CA VAL A 33 16.04 -4.51 -5.44
C VAL A 33 16.66 -5.48 -4.42
N LYS A 34 17.43 -4.97 -3.43
CA LYS A 34 18.04 -5.78 -2.38
C LYS A 34 17.02 -6.36 -1.39
N GLU A 35 15.92 -5.65 -1.15
CA GLU A 35 14.85 -6.07 -0.23
C GLU A 35 13.97 -7.21 -0.82
N ALA A 36 14.07 -7.49 -2.11
CA ALA A 36 13.27 -8.54 -2.73
C ALA A 36 13.67 -9.93 -2.20
N PRO A 37 12.72 -10.73 -1.70
CA PRO A 37 12.99 -12.06 -1.14
C PRO A 37 13.30 -13.10 -2.20
N THR A 38 12.94 -12.82 -3.46
CA THR A 38 13.16 -13.69 -4.61
C THR A 38 13.90 -12.98 -5.73
N PRO A 39 14.69 -13.69 -6.56
CA PRO A 39 15.35 -13.08 -7.70
C PRO A 39 14.35 -12.46 -8.68
N PRO A 40 14.69 -11.31 -9.29
CA PRO A 40 13.87 -10.72 -10.33
C PRO A 40 13.90 -11.54 -11.63
N GLU A 41 12.83 -11.47 -12.43
CA GLU A 41 12.81 -12.09 -13.78
C GLU A 41 13.87 -11.47 -14.70
N HIS A 42 14.12 -10.15 -14.53
CA HIS A 42 15.18 -9.44 -15.22
C HIS A 42 15.85 -8.43 -14.28
N LEU A 43 17.18 -8.41 -14.28
CA LEU A 43 17.99 -7.41 -13.60
C LEU A 43 18.80 -6.63 -14.64
N LEU A 44 18.58 -5.33 -14.73
CA LEU A 44 19.23 -4.43 -15.67
C LEU A 44 20.21 -3.52 -14.93
N THR A 45 21.47 -3.68 -15.22
CA THR A 45 22.59 -2.89 -14.66
C THR A 45 23.29 -2.04 -15.72
N ASP A 46 23.14 -2.38 -17.01
CA ASP A 46 23.70 -1.61 -18.11
C ASP A 46 23.15 -0.16 -18.12
N PRO A 47 24.01 0.87 -18.14
CA PRO A 47 23.57 2.27 -18.06
C PRO A 47 22.63 2.71 -19.17
N ARG A 48 22.73 2.13 -20.37
CA ARG A 48 21.82 2.47 -21.50
C ARG A 48 20.44 1.87 -21.28
N ALA A 49 20.38 0.62 -20.83
CA ALA A 49 19.12 -0.05 -20.50
C ALA A 49 18.43 0.64 -19.31
N VAL A 50 19.19 0.97 -18.25
CA VAL A 50 18.68 1.69 -17.08
C VAL A 50 18.10 3.05 -17.49
N ARG A 51 18.82 3.87 -18.24
CA ARG A 51 18.31 5.16 -18.75
C ARG A 51 17.01 5.01 -19.54
N ARG A 52 16.89 3.96 -20.33
CA ARG A 52 15.71 3.73 -21.16
C ARG A 52 14.48 3.30 -20.34
N LEU A 53 14.66 2.53 -19.27
CA LEU A 53 13.57 2.04 -18.41
C LEU A 53 13.26 2.98 -17.25
N SER A 54 14.21 3.77 -16.79
CA SER A 54 14.01 4.69 -15.68
C SER A 54 12.86 5.66 -15.92
N THR A 55 12.16 5.99 -14.86
CA THR A 55 11.15 7.07 -14.81
C THR A 55 11.68 8.30 -14.08
N LEU A 56 12.95 8.30 -13.69
CA LEU A 56 13.64 9.42 -13.04
C LEU A 56 14.40 10.26 -14.05
N THR A 57 14.49 11.56 -13.79
CA THR A 57 15.35 12.47 -14.54
C THR A 57 16.82 12.04 -14.44
N THR A 58 17.24 11.64 -13.23
CA THR A 58 18.56 11.06 -12.97
C THR A 58 18.37 9.60 -12.55
N PRO A 59 18.60 8.64 -13.47
CA PRO A 59 18.45 7.22 -13.17
C PRO A 59 19.39 6.75 -12.06
N THR A 60 18.87 5.99 -11.09
CA THR A 60 19.65 5.50 -9.95
C THR A 60 19.98 4.01 -10.03
N GLY A 61 19.47 3.27 -11.06
CA GLY A 61 19.71 1.85 -11.27
C GLY A 61 20.27 1.04 -10.08
N PRO A 62 20.24 -0.28 -10.10
CA PRO A 62 19.69 -1.17 -11.14
C PRO A 62 18.16 -1.05 -11.26
N ILE A 63 17.63 -1.58 -12.35
CA ILE A 63 16.18 -1.76 -12.54
C ILE A 63 15.90 -3.26 -12.60
N ALA A 64 14.99 -3.72 -11.77
CA ALA A 64 14.53 -5.08 -11.74
C ALA A 64 13.07 -5.19 -12.20
N ILE A 65 12.72 -6.33 -12.78
CA ILE A 65 11.36 -6.67 -13.19
C ILE A 65 10.88 -7.81 -12.32
N PHE A 66 9.74 -7.63 -11.67
CA PHE A 66 9.09 -8.63 -10.84
C PHE A 66 7.66 -8.90 -11.33
N PRO A 67 7.13 -10.10 -11.09
CA PRO A 67 5.70 -10.35 -11.23
C PRO A 67 4.92 -9.55 -10.18
N TYR A 68 3.61 -9.42 -10.38
CA TYR A 68 2.72 -8.85 -9.37
C TYR A 68 2.76 -9.67 -8.08
N LEU A 69 2.62 -9.02 -6.94
CA LEU A 69 2.76 -9.58 -5.60
C LEU A 69 1.46 -9.53 -4.81
N ASP A 70 0.42 -8.89 -5.37
CA ASP A 70 -0.85 -8.72 -4.67
C ASP A 70 -1.53 -10.05 -4.39
N VAL A 71 -2.19 -10.11 -3.25
CA VAL A 71 -2.99 -11.24 -2.78
C VAL A 71 -4.49 -10.93 -2.95
N SER A 72 -5.33 -11.94 -2.83
CA SER A 72 -6.78 -11.75 -2.77
C SER A 72 -7.21 -11.11 -1.43
N ALA A 73 -8.43 -10.56 -1.37
CA ALA A 73 -9.01 -10.04 -0.14
C ALA A 73 -9.09 -11.12 0.96
N VAL A 74 -9.45 -12.34 0.59
CA VAL A 74 -9.54 -13.47 1.51
C VAL A 74 -8.17 -13.80 2.08
N GLU A 75 -7.15 -13.95 1.23
CA GLU A 75 -5.78 -14.21 1.70
C GLU A 75 -5.23 -13.08 2.59
N LEU A 76 -5.61 -11.81 2.33
CA LEU A 76 -5.23 -10.69 3.18
C LEU A 76 -5.82 -10.84 4.59
N LEU A 77 -7.10 -11.20 4.71
CA LEU A 77 -7.78 -11.43 5.99
C LEU A 77 -7.20 -12.64 6.75
N GLU A 78 -6.80 -13.68 6.03
CA GLU A 78 -6.18 -14.88 6.64
C GLU A 78 -4.76 -14.64 7.13
N LYS A 79 -3.98 -13.81 6.41
CA LYS A 79 -2.55 -13.58 6.68
C LYS A 79 -2.26 -12.41 7.62
N SER A 80 -3.28 -11.63 8.02
CA SER A 80 -3.08 -10.39 8.78
C SER A 80 -4.02 -10.30 9.97
N ASP A 81 -3.51 -9.90 11.13
CA ASP A 81 -4.34 -9.54 12.30
C ASP A 81 -4.67 -8.05 12.35
N ARG A 82 -3.90 -7.23 11.65
CA ARG A 82 -4.14 -5.80 11.48
C ARG A 82 -4.05 -5.44 10.01
N ILE A 83 -5.00 -4.68 9.53
CA ILE A 83 -5.06 -4.25 8.13
C ILE A 83 -5.34 -2.75 8.08
N VAL A 84 -4.65 -2.03 7.20
CA VAL A 84 -5.03 -0.68 6.82
C VAL A 84 -5.67 -0.68 5.45
N LEU A 85 -6.93 -0.24 5.38
CA LEU A 85 -7.66 -0.01 4.13
C LEU A 85 -7.52 1.45 3.72
N LEU A 86 -6.84 1.71 2.60
CA LEU A 86 -6.77 3.02 1.98
C LEU A 86 -7.93 3.19 1.00
N HIS A 87 -8.86 4.11 1.33
CA HIS A 87 -10.02 4.40 0.49
C HIS A 87 -9.77 5.64 -0.36
N GLY A 88 -9.52 5.44 -1.66
CA GLY A 88 -9.39 6.53 -2.63
C GLY A 88 -8.16 7.42 -2.45
N VAL A 89 -7.14 7.01 -1.71
CA VAL A 89 -5.89 7.77 -1.52
C VAL A 89 -5.14 7.84 -2.85
N GLN A 90 -5.02 9.04 -3.44
CA GLN A 90 -4.51 9.21 -4.80
C GLN A 90 -3.03 9.57 -4.91
N ASP A 91 -2.38 10.02 -3.83
CA ASP A 91 -0.94 10.29 -3.88
C ASP A 91 -0.11 9.00 -3.74
N PRO A 92 0.69 8.64 -4.78
CA PRO A 92 1.53 7.46 -4.74
C PRO A 92 2.57 7.46 -3.60
N GLY A 93 2.99 8.65 -3.14
CA GLY A 93 3.91 8.80 -2.02
C GLY A 93 3.26 8.40 -0.70
N ASN A 94 2.00 8.78 -0.49
CA ASN A 94 1.24 8.40 0.69
C ASN A 94 0.97 6.90 0.72
N VAL A 95 0.55 6.31 -0.41
CA VAL A 95 0.36 4.84 -0.52
C VAL A 95 1.67 4.11 -0.18
N GLY A 96 2.80 4.52 -0.78
CA GLY A 96 4.10 3.90 -0.50
C GLY A 96 4.54 4.07 0.96
N THR A 97 4.26 5.22 1.59
CA THR A 97 4.56 5.46 3.01
C THR A 97 3.72 4.55 3.91
N VAL A 98 2.43 4.37 3.62
CA VAL A 98 1.58 3.45 4.39
C VAL A 98 2.05 2.01 4.27
N ILE A 99 2.46 1.56 3.07
CA ILE A 99 3.03 0.21 2.89
C ILE A 99 4.30 0.03 3.75
N ARG A 100 5.17 1.04 3.83
CA ARG A 100 6.35 1.01 4.72
C ARG A 100 5.96 0.91 6.19
N THR A 101 4.96 1.67 6.60
CA THR A 101 4.46 1.65 7.98
C THR A 101 3.81 0.31 8.30
N ALA A 102 3.00 -0.24 7.38
CA ALA A 102 2.40 -1.55 7.51
C ALA A 102 3.45 -2.65 7.67
N HIS A 103 4.51 -2.63 6.87
CA HIS A 103 5.65 -3.53 7.03
C HIS A 103 6.30 -3.38 8.41
N ALA A 104 6.56 -2.14 8.86
CA ALA A 104 7.21 -1.87 10.14
C ALA A 104 6.41 -2.36 11.34
N PHE A 105 5.08 -2.36 11.26
CA PHE A 105 4.18 -2.72 12.36
C PHE A 105 3.40 -4.02 12.12
N GLY A 106 3.84 -4.85 11.17
CA GLY A 106 3.27 -6.17 10.92
C GLY A 106 1.79 -6.15 10.53
N ALA A 107 1.40 -5.21 9.67
CA ALA A 107 0.03 -5.07 9.16
C ALA A 107 -0.07 -5.40 7.67
N GLY A 108 -1.23 -5.88 7.23
CA GLY A 108 -1.59 -5.98 5.82
C GLY A 108 -2.13 -4.66 5.27
N VAL A 109 -2.21 -4.54 3.94
CA VAL A 109 -2.70 -3.35 3.25
C VAL A 109 -3.80 -3.71 2.26
N ALA A 110 -4.95 -3.04 2.35
CA ALA A 110 -6.01 -3.09 1.35
C ALA A 110 -6.06 -1.75 0.60
N LEU A 111 -6.05 -1.78 -0.72
CA LEU A 111 -6.15 -0.61 -1.58
C LEU A 111 -7.49 -0.66 -2.32
N SER A 112 -8.37 0.31 -2.03
CA SER A 112 -9.66 0.35 -2.70
C SER A 112 -9.53 0.71 -4.19
N THR A 113 -10.56 0.38 -4.95
CA THR A 113 -10.76 0.95 -6.30
C THR A 113 -10.65 2.49 -6.22
N GLY A 114 -9.91 3.11 -7.13
CA GLY A 114 -9.65 4.56 -7.13
C GLY A 114 -8.46 5.00 -6.28
N THR A 115 -7.82 4.10 -5.52
CA THR A 115 -6.53 4.37 -4.87
C THR A 115 -5.40 4.39 -5.91
N ALA A 116 -4.32 5.12 -5.64
CA ALA A 116 -3.16 5.15 -6.52
C ALA A 116 -2.62 3.74 -6.81
N ASP A 117 -2.24 3.52 -8.04
CA ASP A 117 -1.75 2.22 -8.51
C ASP A 117 -0.54 1.74 -7.71
N LEU A 118 -0.67 0.58 -7.06
CA LEU A 118 0.36 -0.09 -6.28
C LEU A 118 1.68 -0.19 -7.05
N TYR A 119 1.59 -0.57 -8.32
CA TYR A 119 2.74 -0.82 -9.18
C TYR A 119 3.18 0.38 -10.01
N ASN A 120 2.61 1.57 -9.75
CA ASN A 120 3.16 2.81 -10.30
C ASN A 120 4.62 2.97 -9.84
N PRO A 121 5.58 3.26 -10.72
CA PRO A 121 6.98 3.42 -10.33
C PRO A 121 7.22 4.43 -9.20
N LYS A 122 6.37 5.45 -9.05
CA LYS A 122 6.44 6.41 -7.92
C LYS A 122 6.02 5.74 -6.61
N THR A 123 4.93 4.95 -6.61
CA THR A 123 4.49 4.16 -5.44
C THR A 123 5.57 3.16 -5.05
N VAL A 124 6.03 2.34 -6.00
CA VAL A 124 7.05 1.31 -5.76
C VAL A 124 8.31 1.92 -5.13
N ARG A 125 8.81 3.04 -5.64
CA ARG A 125 9.96 3.72 -5.02
C ARG A 125 9.68 4.23 -3.62
N ALA A 126 8.49 4.79 -3.39
CA ALA A 126 8.11 5.31 -2.08
C ALA A 126 8.06 4.23 -0.99
N THR A 127 7.85 2.97 -1.36
CA THR A 127 7.90 1.83 -0.42
C THR A 127 9.31 1.53 0.10
N MET A 128 10.36 1.99 -0.58
CA MET A 128 11.76 1.70 -0.22
C MET A 128 12.08 0.20 -0.03
N GLY A 129 11.34 -0.68 -0.74
CA GLY A 129 11.47 -2.14 -0.64
C GLY A 129 10.37 -2.83 0.17
N SER A 130 9.65 -2.10 1.01
CA SER A 130 8.57 -2.69 1.82
C SER A 130 7.42 -3.30 1.00
N ILE A 131 7.33 -3.04 -0.29
CA ILE A 131 6.34 -3.66 -1.19
C ILE A 131 6.43 -5.19 -1.21
N PHE A 132 7.59 -5.75 -0.85
CA PHE A 132 7.84 -7.20 -0.90
C PHE A 132 7.45 -7.95 0.38
N HIS A 133 7.03 -7.26 1.44
CA HIS A 133 6.89 -7.86 2.77
C HIS A 133 5.44 -7.99 3.26
N PRO A 134 4.62 -6.94 3.36
CA PRO A 134 3.25 -7.10 3.84
C PRO A 134 2.37 -7.76 2.75
N PRO A 135 1.36 -8.54 3.12
CA PRO A 135 0.31 -8.91 2.19
C PRO A 135 -0.47 -7.65 1.77
N ILE A 136 -0.63 -7.46 0.45
CA ILE A 136 -1.31 -6.30 -0.12
C ILE A 136 -2.40 -6.77 -1.07
N ALA A 137 -3.66 -6.39 -0.83
CA ALA A 137 -4.75 -6.58 -1.78
C ALA A 137 -5.09 -5.25 -2.45
N ARG A 138 -5.38 -5.27 -3.74
CA ARG A 138 -5.70 -4.08 -4.53
C ARG A 138 -7.05 -4.20 -5.25
N GLU A 139 -7.56 -3.07 -5.77
CA GLU A 139 -8.87 -2.97 -6.45
C GLU A 139 -10.02 -3.47 -5.55
N ILE A 140 -9.92 -3.22 -4.25
CA ILE A 140 -10.89 -3.65 -3.25
C ILE A 140 -12.15 -2.79 -3.33
N ARG A 141 -13.32 -3.43 -3.27
CA ARG A 141 -14.60 -2.77 -3.02
C ARG A 141 -14.76 -2.59 -1.51
N SER A 142 -14.58 -1.38 -1.02
CA SER A 142 -14.48 -1.13 0.43
C SER A 142 -15.65 -1.66 1.24
N LEU A 143 -16.89 -1.46 0.82
CA LEU A 143 -18.07 -1.91 1.57
C LEU A 143 -18.10 -3.44 1.69
N GLN A 144 -17.93 -4.14 0.58
CA GLN A 144 -17.89 -5.60 0.57
C GLN A 144 -16.73 -6.14 1.43
N PHE A 145 -15.54 -5.55 1.33
CA PHE A 145 -14.39 -5.96 2.13
C PHE A 145 -14.61 -5.76 3.63
N LEU A 146 -15.26 -4.68 4.03
CA LEU A 146 -15.57 -4.43 5.45
C LEU A 146 -16.56 -5.45 5.99
N GLU A 147 -17.60 -5.81 5.23
CA GLU A 147 -18.53 -6.87 5.58
C GLU A 147 -17.84 -8.24 5.74
N GLU A 148 -16.96 -8.59 4.79
CA GLU A 148 -16.16 -9.83 4.83
C GLU A 148 -15.18 -9.84 6.02
N ALA A 149 -14.57 -8.70 6.34
CA ALA A 149 -13.69 -8.54 7.49
C ALA A 149 -14.44 -8.74 8.82
N GLU A 150 -15.62 -8.14 8.97
CA GLU A 150 -16.46 -8.33 10.16
C GLU A 150 -16.91 -9.77 10.32
N ALA A 151 -17.33 -10.43 9.24
CA ALA A 151 -17.67 -11.84 9.24
C ALA A 151 -16.48 -12.75 9.63
N SER A 152 -15.24 -12.26 9.38
CA SER A 152 -13.99 -12.93 9.78
C SER A 152 -13.50 -12.53 11.18
N GLY A 153 -14.32 -11.80 11.95
CA GLY A 153 -14.04 -11.41 13.33
C GLY A 153 -13.19 -10.16 13.50
N PHE A 154 -12.97 -9.38 12.43
CA PHE A 154 -12.27 -8.10 12.54
C PHE A 154 -13.20 -7.01 13.07
N THR A 155 -12.65 -6.13 13.90
CA THR A 155 -13.26 -4.84 14.23
C THR A 155 -12.91 -3.84 13.15
N THR A 156 -13.91 -3.28 12.48
CA THR A 156 -13.73 -2.24 11.46
C THR A 156 -13.80 -0.84 12.07
N THR A 157 -12.83 0.01 11.78
CA THR A 157 -12.69 1.33 12.42
C THR A 157 -12.40 2.41 11.38
N ALA A 158 -13.31 3.37 11.23
CA ALA A 158 -13.13 4.53 10.35
C ALA A 158 -12.27 5.61 11.03
N ALA A 159 -11.18 6.03 10.38
CA ALA A 159 -10.41 7.19 10.79
C ALA A 159 -11.12 8.48 10.34
N VAL A 160 -11.55 9.30 11.30
CA VAL A 160 -12.33 10.51 11.07
C VAL A 160 -11.67 11.74 11.71
N PRO A 161 -11.81 12.95 11.13
CA PRO A 161 -11.24 14.17 11.70
C PRO A 161 -12.00 14.65 12.95
N HIS A 162 -13.30 14.35 13.04
CA HIS A 162 -14.18 14.78 14.12
C HIS A 162 -15.05 13.63 14.63
N GLY A 163 -15.33 13.62 15.91
CA GLY A 163 -16.06 12.52 16.56
C GLY A 163 -15.21 11.24 16.68
N GLY A 164 -15.74 10.22 17.35
CA GLY A 164 -15.03 8.94 17.55
C GLY A 164 -14.13 8.87 18.77
N GLY A 165 -13.69 7.66 19.09
CA GLY A 165 -12.81 7.34 20.20
C GLY A 165 -11.38 7.83 20.00
N ARG A 166 -10.55 7.72 21.04
CA ARG A 166 -9.11 7.96 20.94
C ARG A 166 -8.39 6.74 20.35
N PRO A 167 -7.19 6.89 19.76
CA PRO A 167 -6.42 5.76 19.24
C PRO A 167 -6.16 4.68 20.29
N LEU A 168 -6.02 5.05 21.56
CA LEU A 168 -5.91 4.14 22.70
C LEU A 168 -7.10 3.17 22.87
N SER A 169 -8.24 3.35 22.22
CA SER A 169 -9.38 2.44 22.27
C SER A 169 -9.37 1.38 21.16
N LEU A 170 -8.41 1.43 20.25
CA LEU A 170 -8.31 0.44 19.15
C LEU A 170 -8.05 -0.96 19.69
N PRO A 171 -8.65 -2.02 19.12
CA PRO A 171 -8.25 -3.39 19.39
C PRO A 171 -6.77 -3.65 19.04
N ALA A 172 -6.14 -4.57 19.77
CA ALA A 172 -4.77 -4.97 19.47
C ALA A 172 -4.66 -5.92 18.27
N GLU A 173 -5.69 -6.74 18.08
CA GLU A 173 -5.76 -7.78 17.05
C GLU A 173 -7.10 -7.75 16.32
N LYS A 174 -7.17 -8.41 15.16
CA LYS A 174 -8.36 -8.46 14.31
C LYS A 174 -8.95 -7.05 14.05
N LEU A 175 -8.11 -6.16 13.52
CA LEU A 175 -8.44 -4.76 13.31
C LEU A 175 -8.29 -4.36 11.84
N VAL A 176 -9.31 -3.73 11.27
CA VAL A 176 -9.23 -2.98 10.01
C VAL A 176 -9.35 -1.49 10.31
N ILE A 177 -8.32 -0.73 9.98
CA ILE A 177 -8.32 0.74 10.04
C ILE A 177 -8.59 1.29 8.64
N VAL A 178 -9.65 2.07 8.47
CA VAL A 178 -10.00 2.68 7.18
C VAL A 178 -9.56 4.13 7.16
N VAL A 179 -8.71 4.48 6.20
CA VAL A 179 -8.19 5.84 6.01
C VAL A 179 -8.61 6.36 4.64
N GLY A 180 -9.23 7.53 4.62
CA GLY A 180 -9.74 8.16 3.40
C GLY A 180 -8.74 9.00 2.64
N ALA A 181 -9.17 9.48 1.46
CA ALA A 181 -8.41 10.40 0.61
C ALA A 181 -8.15 11.75 1.29
N GLU A 182 -7.07 12.40 0.87
CA GLU A 182 -6.74 13.76 1.30
C GLU A 182 -7.83 14.75 0.86
N GLY A 183 -8.26 15.59 1.77
CA GLY A 183 -9.29 16.62 1.54
C GLY A 183 -10.72 16.09 1.62
N ALA A 184 -11.07 15.05 0.89
CA ALA A 184 -12.43 14.48 0.89
C ALA A 184 -12.72 13.59 2.12
N GLY A 185 -11.68 12.98 2.69
CA GLY A 185 -11.86 12.01 3.78
C GLY A 185 -12.52 10.71 3.33
N LEU A 186 -13.26 10.08 4.25
CA LEU A 186 -14.08 8.91 3.98
C LEU A 186 -15.50 9.34 3.63
N PRO A 187 -16.14 8.70 2.62
CA PRO A 187 -17.58 8.87 2.38
C PRO A 187 -18.42 8.37 3.57
N GLU A 188 -19.56 9.02 3.84
CA GLU A 188 -20.42 8.62 4.98
C GLU A 188 -20.89 7.17 4.87
N GLU A 189 -21.11 6.65 3.66
CA GLU A 189 -21.45 5.26 3.42
C GLU A 189 -20.39 4.28 3.93
N VAL A 190 -19.10 4.63 3.84
CA VAL A 190 -17.99 3.82 4.36
C VAL A 190 -17.88 3.99 5.87
N ILE A 191 -18.09 5.21 6.38
CA ILE A 191 -18.05 5.47 7.83
C ILE A 191 -19.18 4.74 8.55
N SER A 192 -20.38 4.70 7.96
CA SER A 192 -21.57 4.13 8.60
C SER A 192 -21.54 2.62 8.72
N VAL A 193 -20.82 1.92 7.85
CA VAL A 193 -20.66 0.45 7.94
C VAL A 193 -19.53 0.04 8.89
N CYS A 194 -18.65 0.94 9.29
CA CYS A 194 -17.62 0.63 10.28
C CYS A 194 -18.21 0.55 11.69
N GLN A 195 -17.83 -0.47 12.45
CA GLN A 195 -18.26 -0.67 13.83
C GLN A 195 -17.80 0.45 14.78
N GLN A 196 -16.68 1.07 14.47
CA GLN A 196 -16.07 2.12 15.31
C GLN A 196 -15.60 3.30 14.47
N ARG A 197 -15.47 4.44 15.14
CA ARG A 197 -14.83 5.65 14.62
C ARG A 197 -13.67 6.02 15.52
N VAL A 198 -12.53 6.36 14.96
CA VAL A 198 -11.34 6.80 15.69
C VAL A 198 -10.90 8.17 15.22
N ARG A 199 -10.51 9.04 16.17
CA ARG A 199 -9.97 10.36 15.91
C ARG A 199 -8.59 10.52 16.54
N ILE A 200 -7.62 10.99 15.77
CA ILE A 200 -6.33 11.43 16.30
C ILE A 200 -6.51 12.86 16.82
N PRO A 201 -6.32 13.13 18.12
CA PRO A 201 -6.36 14.51 18.63
C PRO A 201 -5.24 15.35 18.00
N ALA A 202 -5.61 16.38 17.28
CA ALA A 202 -4.68 17.30 16.63
C ALA A 202 -5.23 18.72 16.66
N LEU A 203 -4.33 19.72 16.64
CA LEU A 203 -4.70 21.14 16.54
C LEU A 203 -5.10 21.52 15.10
N ALA A 204 -4.55 20.81 14.11
CA ALA A 204 -4.90 20.98 12.70
C ALA A 204 -6.26 20.33 12.40
N ALA A 205 -6.99 20.88 11.43
CA ALA A 205 -8.29 20.36 11.00
C ALA A 205 -8.20 18.90 10.44
N SER A 206 -7.09 18.56 9.80
CA SER A 206 -6.83 17.21 9.29
C SER A 206 -5.33 16.91 9.30
N LEU A 207 -4.99 15.62 9.27
CA LEU A 207 -3.63 15.12 9.07
C LEU A 207 -3.50 14.55 7.66
N ASN A 208 -2.27 14.52 7.14
CA ASN A 208 -1.96 13.75 5.94
C ASN A 208 -2.36 12.29 6.14
N ALA A 209 -2.93 11.64 5.10
CA ALA A 209 -3.46 10.28 5.17
C ALA A 209 -2.41 9.25 5.63
N ALA A 210 -1.17 9.35 5.12
CA ALA A 210 -0.12 8.44 5.53
C ALA A 210 0.33 8.65 6.98
N VAL A 211 0.34 9.91 7.44
CA VAL A 211 0.65 10.24 8.84
C VAL A 211 -0.44 9.68 9.77
N ALA A 212 -1.71 9.89 9.42
CA ALA A 212 -2.83 9.35 10.20
C ALA A 212 -2.77 7.81 10.27
N ALA A 213 -2.61 7.14 9.13
CA ALA A 213 -2.43 5.68 9.07
C ALA A 213 -1.26 5.21 9.95
N SER A 214 -0.13 5.92 9.91
CA SER A 214 1.08 5.55 10.68
C SER A 214 0.87 5.66 12.18
N ILE A 215 0.22 6.72 12.65
CA ILE A 215 -0.11 6.90 14.07
C ILE A 215 -1.04 5.78 14.55
N LEU A 216 -2.10 5.51 13.80
CA LEU A 216 -3.09 4.50 14.19
C LEU A 216 -2.52 3.07 14.17
N LEU A 217 -1.68 2.75 13.18
CA LEU A 217 -1.00 1.45 13.13
C LEU A 217 0.00 1.30 14.28
N TYR A 218 0.76 2.35 14.61
CA TYR A 218 1.67 2.33 15.75
C TYR A 218 0.92 2.11 17.07
N GLU A 219 -0.18 2.82 17.29
CA GLU A 219 -1.00 2.68 18.49
C GLU A 219 -1.59 1.27 18.63
N ALA A 220 -2.07 0.67 17.54
CA ALA A 220 -2.56 -0.71 17.55
C ALA A 220 -1.43 -1.72 17.78
N TYR A 221 -0.25 -1.50 17.19
CA TYR A 221 0.92 -2.37 17.34
C TYR A 221 1.53 -2.30 18.75
N SER A 222 1.63 -1.10 19.34
CA SER A 222 2.26 -0.90 20.67
C SER A 222 1.57 -1.66 21.80
N ARG A 223 0.34 -2.12 21.59
CA ARG A 223 -0.46 -2.87 22.58
C ARG A 223 -0.16 -4.37 22.62
N VAL A 224 0.46 -4.89 21.55
CA VAL A 224 0.90 -6.29 21.52
C VAL A 224 2.37 -6.45 21.90
N LEU A 225 3.07 -5.34 22.14
CA LEU A 225 4.42 -5.38 22.66
C LEU A 225 4.38 -5.69 24.16
N PRO A 226 5.25 -6.58 24.63
CA PRO A 226 5.37 -6.92 26.06
C PRO A 226 5.83 -5.74 26.92
#